data_0cc77b0d931606a1c0d3ef8000b653c1
#
_entry.id   0cc77b0d931606a1c0d3ef8000b653c1
#
_cell.length_a   1.000
_cell.length_b   1.000
_cell.length_c   1.000
_cell.angle_alpha   90.00
_cell.angle_beta   90.00
_cell.angle_gamma   90.00
#
_symmetry.space_group_name_H-M   'P 1'
#
loop_
_entity.id
_entity.type
_entity.pdbx_description
1 polymer ?
#
loop_
_entity_poly.entity_id
_entity_poly.type
_entity_poly.pdbx_seq_one_letter_code
_entity_poly.pdbx_strand_id
1 'polypeptide(L)'
;MSPEFSSIPFQAAICAENDGGNSLSWGDPQEVFPLASVTKLFTAWSALVAIFRGLITLDAPAPFPGVTLEHLLSHASGMAMNEARLQRAPEERRIYSNAGIEVAGQMLEEATGSPISRWIEESVSEPLGLASLEIEGSPAYSGRANAADLMVFARELAHPTLISSELASSAQNVHFPELTGIVPGYGNYHPCPWGLGCEIKGEKNPHWTAPRSSAATFGHFGQAGSFLWVDPISAERAVFVGERPFGQWHHDHWGPLNEEIVRAMRGQ
;
A
#
# COMPACT_ATOMS: atom_id res chain seq x y z
N MET A 1 10.51 -26.44 -3.52
CA MET A 1 10.46 -25.10 -4.13
C MET A 1 9.38 -25.17 -5.21
N SER A 2 8.38 -24.32 -5.14
CA SER A 2 7.29 -24.32 -6.12
C SER A 2 7.83 -23.99 -7.52
N PRO A 3 7.32 -24.63 -8.59
CA PRO A 3 7.70 -24.31 -9.96
C PRO A 3 7.47 -22.83 -10.33
N GLU A 4 6.46 -22.19 -9.73
CA GLU A 4 6.10 -20.80 -10.01
C GLU A 4 7.22 -19.81 -9.63
N PHE A 5 7.85 -19.99 -8.46
CA PHE A 5 8.94 -19.08 -8.04
C PHE A 5 10.18 -19.27 -8.92
N SER A 6 10.45 -20.50 -9.37
CA SER A 6 11.58 -20.77 -10.28
C SER A 6 11.38 -20.17 -11.68
N SER A 7 10.19 -19.73 -12.02
CA SER A 7 9.86 -19.13 -13.32
C SER A 7 10.09 -17.62 -13.37
N ILE A 8 10.44 -16.96 -12.25
CA ILE A 8 10.72 -15.54 -12.21
C ILE A 8 12.04 -15.27 -12.95
N PRO A 9 12.04 -14.54 -14.09
CA PRO A 9 13.20 -14.43 -14.98
C PRO A 9 14.09 -13.20 -14.70
N PHE A 10 14.05 -12.67 -13.45
CA PHE A 10 14.79 -11.50 -13.01
C PHE A 10 15.04 -11.55 -11.49
N GLN A 11 15.91 -10.68 -10.98
CA GLN A 11 16.16 -10.60 -9.55
C GLN A 11 14.90 -10.11 -8.82
N ALA A 12 14.49 -10.87 -7.81
CA ALA A 12 13.34 -10.56 -6.97
C ALA A 12 13.44 -11.28 -5.62
N ALA A 13 12.70 -10.80 -4.65
CA ALA A 13 12.53 -11.46 -3.36
C ALA A 13 11.05 -11.50 -2.97
N ILE A 14 10.66 -12.60 -2.33
CA ILE A 14 9.33 -12.84 -1.80
C ILE A 14 9.46 -13.22 -0.35
N CYS A 15 8.67 -12.59 0.51
CA CYS A 15 8.41 -13.05 1.86
C CYS A 15 6.91 -13.17 2.07
N ALA A 16 6.47 -14.22 2.73
CA ALA A 16 5.08 -14.42 3.11
C ALA A 16 4.99 -15.15 4.45
N GLU A 17 3.94 -14.89 5.19
CA GLU A 17 3.68 -15.57 6.45
C GLU A 17 2.20 -15.49 6.84
N ASN A 18 1.80 -16.33 7.81
CA ASN A 18 0.52 -16.25 8.46
C ASN A 18 0.66 -16.35 9.98
N ASP A 19 -0.41 -16.03 10.71
CA ASP A 19 -0.42 -16.11 12.18
C ASP A 19 -0.38 -17.56 12.70
N GLY A 20 -0.60 -18.54 11.84
CA GLY A 20 -0.44 -19.98 12.14
C GLY A 20 1.01 -20.46 12.19
N GLY A 21 1.98 -19.58 11.96
CA GLY A 21 3.42 -19.88 12.00
C GLY A 21 4.01 -20.41 10.69
N ASN A 22 3.23 -20.50 9.63
CA ASN A 22 3.77 -20.84 8.31
C ASN A 22 4.46 -19.59 7.71
N SER A 23 5.61 -19.80 7.10
CA SER A 23 6.37 -18.74 6.44
C SER A 23 7.03 -19.26 5.16
N LEU A 24 7.27 -18.35 4.23
CA LEU A 24 7.94 -18.59 2.96
C LEU A 24 8.90 -17.45 2.70
N SER A 25 10.11 -17.79 2.25
CA SER A 25 11.07 -16.81 1.73
C SER A 25 11.69 -17.37 0.45
N TRP A 26 11.79 -16.53 -0.57
CA TRP A 26 12.44 -16.84 -1.84
C TRP A 26 13.23 -15.62 -2.33
N GLY A 27 14.41 -15.86 -2.95
CA GLY A 27 15.35 -14.80 -3.29
C GLY A 27 16.13 -14.29 -2.08
N ASP A 28 16.84 -13.17 -2.23
CA ASP A 28 17.54 -12.53 -1.13
C ASP A 28 16.62 -11.50 -0.44
N PRO A 29 16.11 -11.75 0.76
CA PRO A 29 15.20 -10.85 1.43
C PRO A 29 15.87 -9.55 1.91
N GLN A 30 17.21 -9.46 1.85
CA GLN A 30 17.97 -8.26 2.26
C GLN A 30 18.30 -7.35 1.08
N GLU A 31 18.11 -7.79 -0.15
CA GLU A 31 18.35 -6.96 -1.32
C GLU A 31 17.33 -5.82 -1.43
N VAL A 32 17.81 -4.58 -1.64
CA VAL A 32 16.99 -3.36 -1.65
C VAL A 32 16.53 -3.05 -3.07
N PHE A 33 15.21 -2.93 -3.24
CA PHE A 33 14.57 -2.61 -4.52
C PHE A 33 13.72 -1.33 -4.43
N PRO A 34 13.45 -0.66 -5.55
CA PRO A 34 12.50 0.44 -5.58
C PRO A 34 11.07 -0.06 -5.32
N LEU A 35 10.32 0.72 -4.57
CA LEU A 35 8.96 0.38 -4.15
C LEU A 35 7.88 1.00 -5.04
N ALA A 36 8.20 2.09 -5.73
CA ALA A 36 7.19 2.91 -6.39
C ALA A 36 5.97 3.14 -5.48
N SER A 37 4.77 2.86 -5.92
CA SER A 37 3.55 3.20 -5.17
C SER A 37 3.31 2.44 -3.87
N VAL A 38 4.07 1.38 -3.56
CA VAL A 38 4.05 0.77 -2.21
C VAL A 38 4.49 1.80 -1.15
N THR A 39 5.27 2.82 -1.53
CA THR A 39 5.62 3.97 -0.68
C THR A 39 4.41 4.63 -0.03
N LYS A 40 3.26 4.68 -0.73
CA LYS A 40 2.03 5.31 -0.22
C LYS A 40 1.52 4.69 1.08
N LEU A 41 1.77 3.40 1.29
CA LEU A 41 1.40 2.73 2.54
C LEU A 41 2.13 3.34 3.74
N PHE A 42 3.42 3.65 3.60
CA PHE A 42 4.22 4.29 4.66
C PHE A 42 3.76 5.72 4.92
N THR A 43 3.49 6.48 3.86
CA THR A 43 2.97 7.84 3.97
C THR A 43 1.61 7.87 4.65
N ALA A 44 0.70 6.99 4.25
CA ALA A 44 -0.61 6.88 4.90
C ALA A 44 -0.50 6.43 6.36
N TRP A 45 0.36 5.46 6.66
CA TRP A 45 0.56 5.01 8.04
C TRP A 45 1.15 6.11 8.92
N SER A 46 2.10 6.89 8.41
CA SER A 46 2.63 8.05 9.11
C SER A 46 1.57 9.14 9.35
N ALA A 47 0.60 9.30 8.42
CA ALA A 47 -0.56 10.16 8.62
C ALA A 47 -1.45 9.65 9.76
N LEU A 48 -1.69 8.34 9.83
CA LEU A 48 -2.44 7.73 10.93
C LEU A 48 -1.72 7.89 12.28
N VAL A 49 -0.39 7.81 12.31
CA VAL A 49 0.38 8.12 13.52
C VAL A 49 0.22 9.59 13.92
N ALA A 50 0.23 10.52 12.97
CA ALA A 50 -0.03 11.94 13.26
C ALA A 50 -1.45 12.17 13.82
N ILE A 51 -2.44 11.47 13.25
CA ILE A 51 -3.83 11.50 13.75
C ILE A 51 -3.91 10.91 15.17
N PHE A 52 -3.30 9.76 15.39
CA PHE A 52 -3.28 9.10 16.70
C PHE A 52 -2.62 9.98 17.79
N ARG A 53 -1.62 10.77 17.40
CA ARG A 53 -0.95 11.75 18.29
C ARG A 53 -1.72 13.08 18.41
N GLY A 54 -2.85 13.24 17.73
CA GLY A 54 -3.68 14.45 17.78
C GLY A 54 -3.08 15.66 17.05
N LEU A 55 -2.15 15.46 16.13
CA LEU A 55 -1.48 16.53 15.38
C LEU A 55 -2.30 17.00 14.17
N ILE A 56 -3.12 16.14 13.61
CA ILE A 56 -4.01 16.39 12.48
C ILE A 56 -5.25 15.50 12.58
N THR A 57 -6.30 15.78 11.81
CA THR A 57 -7.51 14.94 11.75
C THR A 57 -7.81 14.54 10.30
N LEU A 58 -8.63 13.49 10.09
CA LEU A 58 -9.02 13.06 8.74
C LEU A 58 -9.82 14.12 7.98
N ASP A 59 -10.61 14.89 8.68
CA ASP A 59 -11.42 15.99 8.13
C ASP A 59 -10.64 17.31 7.98
N ALA A 60 -9.33 17.33 8.31
CA ALA A 60 -8.49 18.50 8.10
C ALA A 60 -8.56 18.95 6.63
N PRO A 61 -8.90 20.26 6.38
CA PRO A 61 -9.08 20.75 5.02
C PRO A 61 -7.75 20.83 4.28
N ALA A 62 -7.70 20.27 3.08
CA ALA A 62 -6.60 20.44 2.14
C ALA A 62 -6.72 21.79 1.40
N PRO A 63 -5.65 22.30 0.76
CA PRO A 63 -5.67 23.59 0.05
C PRO A 63 -6.48 23.57 -1.27
N PHE A 64 -7.53 22.76 -1.34
CA PHE A 64 -8.44 22.61 -2.47
C PHE A 64 -9.89 22.58 -1.99
N PRO A 65 -10.82 23.26 -2.70
CA PRO A 65 -12.22 23.37 -2.25
C PRO A 65 -12.87 22.00 -1.97
N GLY A 66 -13.34 21.79 -0.74
CA GLY A 66 -14.07 20.60 -0.32
C GLY A 66 -13.21 19.35 -0.15
N VAL A 67 -11.90 19.43 -0.33
CA VAL A 67 -10.98 18.30 -0.15
C VAL A 67 -10.49 18.24 1.29
N THR A 68 -10.45 17.05 1.87
CA THR A 68 -9.86 16.76 3.19
C THR A 68 -8.72 15.78 3.08
N LEU A 69 -7.99 15.57 4.17
CA LEU A 69 -6.94 14.54 4.25
C LEU A 69 -7.49 13.14 3.93
N GLU A 70 -8.71 12.82 4.39
CA GLU A 70 -9.39 11.57 4.07
C GLU A 70 -9.56 11.36 2.56
N HIS A 71 -10.02 12.40 1.85
CA HIS A 71 -10.17 12.36 0.39
C HIS A 71 -8.83 12.11 -0.32
N LEU A 72 -7.74 12.71 0.16
CA LEU A 72 -6.41 12.53 -0.43
C LEU A 72 -5.91 11.09 -0.24
N LEU A 73 -5.95 10.59 1.01
CA LEU A 73 -5.45 9.26 1.34
C LEU A 73 -6.27 8.13 0.68
N SER A 74 -7.58 8.34 0.45
CA SER A 74 -8.45 7.35 -0.18
C SER A 74 -8.63 7.54 -1.69
N HIS A 75 -7.90 8.48 -2.31
CA HIS A 75 -8.04 8.82 -3.73
C HIS A 75 -9.45 9.28 -4.14
N ALA A 76 -10.19 9.88 -3.22
CA ALA A 76 -11.54 10.40 -3.41
C ALA A 76 -11.59 11.91 -3.67
N SER A 77 -10.42 12.57 -3.71
CA SER A 77 -10.30 14.02 -3.85
C SER A 77 -10.69 14.58 -5.22
N GLY A 78 -10.77 13.74 -6.25
CA GLY A 78 -10.94 14.18 -7.64
C GLY A 78 -9.68 14.82 -8.25
N MET A 79 -8.54 14.75 -7.57
CA MET A 79 -7.27 15.32 -8.03
C MET A 79 -6.66 14.53 -9.18
N ALA A 80 -6.02 15.23 -10.12
CA ALA A 80 -5.29 14.63 -11.23
C ALA A 80 -4.16 13.72 -10.74
N MET A 81 -3.77 12.73 -11.56
CA MET A 81 -2.78 11.71 -11.16
C MET A 81 -1.44 12.31 -10.73
N ASN A 82 -0.90 13.25 -11.51
CA ASN A 82 0.45 13.80 -11.30
C ASN A 82 0.48 15.34 -11.24
N GLU A 83 -0.67 15.97 -11.09
CA GLU A 83 -0.76 17.43 -11.00
C GLU A 83 -1.67 17.80 -9.82
N ALA A 84 -1.25 18.78 -9.00
CA ALA A 84 -2.02 19.28 -7.87
C ALA A 84 -3.16 20.20 -8.37
N ARG A 85 -4.10 19.61 -9.13
CA ARG A 85 -5.33 20.28 -9.61
C ARG A 85 -6.50 19.31 -9.61
N LEU A 86 -7.68 19.80 -9.31
CA LEU A 86 -8.90 18.99 -9.38
C LEU A 86 -9.33 18.77 -10.85
N GLN A 87 -9.59 17.53 -11.22
CA GLN A 87 -10.24 17.12 -12.48
C GLN A 87 -11.73 16.91 -12.28
N ARG A 88 -12.15 16.60 -11.07
CA ARG A 88 -13.51 16.33 -10.63
C ARG A 88 -13.74 16.93 -9.24
N ALA A 89 -14.99 17.06 -8.86
CA ALA A 89 -15.32 17.35 -7.46
C ALA A 89 -14.89 16.17 -6.56
N PRO A 90 -14.59 16.43 -5.28
CA PRO A 90 -14.43 15.35 -4.30
C PRO A 90 -15.65 14.42 -4.32
N GLU A 91 -15.41 13.14 -4.11
CA GLU A 91 -16.44 12.07 -4.09
C GLU A 91 -17.22 11.85 -5.39
N GLU A 92 -16.88 12.53 -6.49
CA GLU A 92 -17.52 12.28 -7.80
C GLU A 92 -16.98 10.99 -8.44
N ARG A 93 -15.69 10.73 -8.29
CA ARG A 93 -15.01 9.54 -8.83
C ARG A 93 -13.71 9.28 -8.08
N ARG A 94 -13.36 8.00 -7.94
CA ARG A 94 -12.04 7.63 -7.46
C ARG A 94 -11.00 7.85 -8.55
N ILE A 95 -10.10 8.79 -8.33
CA ILE A 95 -8.97 9.10 -9.22
C ILE A 95 -7.69 8.81 -8.47
N TYR A 96 -7.00 7.73 -8.85
CA TYR A 96 -5.68 7.42 -8.32
C TYR A 96 -4.72 8.59 -8.54
N SER A 97 -4.15 9.15 -7.48
CA SER A 97 -3.39 10.39 -7.54
C SER A 97 -2.10 10.32 -6.73
N ASN A 98 -0.96 10.46 -7.41
CA ASN A 98 0.33 10.72 -6.77
C ASN A 98 0.34 12.11 -6.15
N ALA A 99 -0.15 13.10 -6.92
CA ALA A 99 -0.23 14.49 -6.45
C ALA A 99 -1.09 14.63 -5.18
N GLY A 100 -2.17 13.83 -5.05
CA GLY A 100 -2.98 13.81 -3.82
C GLY A 100 -2.20 13.34 -2.60
N ILE A 101 -1.36 12.32 -2.76
CA ILE A 101 -0.49 11.85 -1.67
C ILE A 101 0.64 12.85 -1.37
N GLU A 102 1.16 13.55 -2.38
CA GLU A 102 2.14 14.62 -2.17
C GLU A 102 1.54 15.79 -1.39
N VAL A 103 0.29 16.17 -1.70
CA VAL A 103 -0.46 17.18 -0.91
C VAL A 103 -0.70 16.70 0.52
N ALA A 104 -1.07 15.43 0.72
CA ALA A 104 -1.19 14.85 2.06
C ALA A 104 0.15 14.91 2.81
N GLY A 105 1.27 14.64 2.13
CA GLY A 105 2.61 14.81 2.68
C GLY A 105 2.89 16.24 3.13
N GLN A 106 2.55 17.25 2.32
CA GLN A 106 2.68 18.66 2.70
C GLN A 106 1.83 19.04 3.93
N MET A 107 0.58 18.54 4.00
CA MET A 107 -0.27 18.74 5.19
C MET A 107 0.36 18.12 6.45
N LEU A 108 1.03 16.97 6.32
CA LEU A 108 1.76 16.36 7.43
C LEU A 108 3.00 17.16 7.83
N GLU A 109 3.76 17.69 6.87
CA GLU A 109 4.89 18.60 7.15
C GLU A 109 4.44 19.83 7.96
N GLU A 110 3.32 20.44 7.55
CA GLU A 110 2.74 21.58 8.27
C GLU A 110 2.27 21.21 9.69
N ALA A 111 1.62 20.05 9.84
CA ALA A 111 1.08 19.58 11.12
C ALA A 111 2.16 19.13 12.12
N THR A 112 3.25 18.55 11.62
CA THR A 112 4.32 17.96 12.45
C THR A 112 5.51 18.89 12.64
N GLY A 113 5.67 19.86 11.73
CA GLY A 113 6.86 20.72 11.67
C GLY A 113 8.13 20.02 11.17
N SER A 114 7.99 18.83 10.56
CA SER A 114 9.09 18.02 10.08
C SER A 114 8.93 17.70 8.57
N PRO A 115 10.02 17.65 7.78
CA PRO A 115 9.93 17.16 6.41
C PRO A 115 9.30 15.76 6.37
N ILE A 116 8.48 15.47 5.35
CA ILE A 116 7.71 14.22 5.29
C ILE A 116 8.57 12.96 5.36
N SER A 117 9.74 12.95 4.71
CA SER A 117 10.67 11.82 4.78
C SER A 117 11.16 11.59 6.22
N ARG A 118 11.49 12.66 6.92
CA ARG A 118 11.94 12.59 8.33
C ARG A 118 10.78 12.18 9.25
N TRP A 119 9.58 12.69 9.00
CA TRP A 119 8.40 12.27 9.75
C TRP A 119 8.10 10.78 9.59
N ILE A 120 8.17 10.24 8.36
CA ILE A 120 8.00 8.80 8.12
C ILE A 120 9.08 8.00 8.84
N GLU A 121 10.34 8.45 8.81
CA GLU A 121 11.43 7.82 9.52
C GLU A 121 11.16 7.75 11.03
N GLU A 122 10.87 8.87 11.68
CA GLU A 122 10.65 8.98 13.13
C GLU A 122 9.36 8.30 13.60
N SER A 123 8.31 8.30 12.77
CA SER A 123 6.99 7.81 13.16
C SER A 123 6.72 6.35 12.78
N VAL A 124 7.45 5.81 11.79
CA VAL A 124 7.24 4.45 11.26
C VAL A 124 8.53 3.65 11.20
N SER A 125 9.56 4.16 10.49
CA SER A 125 10.76 3.39 10.17
C SER A 125 11.59 3.06 11.41
N GLU A 126 11.95 4.07 12.19
CA GLU A 126 12.75 3.89 13.43
C GLU A 126 12.04 3.01 14.47
N PRO A 127 10.74 3.26 14.81
CA PRO A 127 10.03 2.44 15.79
C PRO A 127 9.88 0.96 15.39
N LEU A 128 9.78 0.67 14.08
CA LEU A 128 9.67 -0.69 13.57
C LEU A 128 11.02 -1.32 13.22
N GLY A 129 12.12 -0.54 13.25
CA GLY A 129 13.46 -1.02 12.90
C GLY A 129 13.63 -1.32 11.41
N LEU A 130 12.97 -0.57 10.51
CA LEU A 130 13.07 -0.74 9.06
C LEU A 130 14.35 -0.10 8.52
N ALA A 131 15.47 -0.77 8.70
CA ALA A 131 16.81 -0.19 8.43
C ALA A 131 17.07 0.05 6.93
N SER A 132 16.38 -0.64 6.04
CA SER A 132 16.54 -0.51 4.59
C SER A 132 15.56 0.48 3.95
N LEU A 133 14.56 0.97 4.70
CA LEU A 133 13.57 1.90 4.15
C LEU A 133 14.19 3.29 3.95
N GLU A 134 14.23 3.72 2.71
CA GLU A 134 14.65 5.05 2.29
C GLU A 134 13.55 5.69 1.46
N ILE A 135 13.20 6.96 1.77
CA ILE A 135 12.25 7.75 0.96
C ILE A 135 12.91 9.09 0.64
N GLU A 136 13.61 9.13 -0.49
CA GLU A 136 14.26 10.33 -0.99
C GLU A 136 13.46 10.92 -2.17
N GLY A 137 12.64 11.94 -1.90
CA GLY A 137 11.81 12.59 -2.91
C GLY A 137 10.32 12.47 -2.62
N SER A 138 9.51 12.05 -3.62
CA SER A 138 8.06 12.02 -3.48
C SER A 138 7.59 10.96 -2.48
N PRO A 139 6.78 11.33 -1.48
CA PRO A 139 6.16 10.39 -0.54
C PRO A 139 5.14 9.46 -1.22
N ALA A 140 4.86 9.68 -2.50
CA ALA A 140 3.94 8.85 -3.27
C ALA A 140 4.61 7.64 -3.95
N TYR A 141 5.94 7.70 -4.23
CA TYR A 141 6.56 6.65 -5.07
C TYR A 141 8.09 6.52 -4.98
N SER A 142 8.79 7.32 -4.18
CA SER A 142 10.27 7.32 -4.19
C SER A 142 10.90 6.31 -3.21
N GLY A 143 10.10 5.55 -2.48
CA GLY A 143 10.59 4.59 -1.48
C GLY A 143 11.43 3.46 -2.09
N ARG A 144 12.40 3.02 -1.31
CA ARG A 144 13.22 1.82 -1.52
C ARG A 144 13.25 1.03 -0.23
N ALA A 145 13.16 -0.28 -0.31
CA ALA A 145 13.32 -1.17 0.85
C ALA A 145 13.60 -2.61 0.39
N ASN A 146 13.99 -3.45 1.32
CA ASN A 146 14.11 -4.89 1.12
C ASN A 146 12.83 -5.63 1.54
N ALA A 147 12.71 -6.91 1.15
CA ALA A 147 11.54 -7.72 1.47
C ALA A 147 11.39 -8.02 2.97
N ALA A 148 12.50 -8.11 3.71
CA ALA A 148 12.48 -8.37 5.14
C ALA A 148 11.83 -7.22 5.92
N ASP A 149 12.21 -5.98 5.64
CA ASP A 149 11.62 -4.79 6.28
C ASP A 149 10.16 -4.59 5.85
N LEU A 150 9.83 -4.83 4.57
CA LEU A 150 8.44 -4.81 4.13
C LEU A 150 7.58 -5.83 4.87
N MET A 151 8.13 -7.00 5.22
CA MET A 151 7.41 -8.01 5.99
C MET A 151 7.20 -7.57 7.45
N VAL A 152 8.17 -6.86 8.06
CA VAL A 152 7.97 -6.21 9.37
C VAL A 152 6.83 -5.20 9.29
N PHE A 153 6.80 -4.38 8.24
CA PHE A 153 5.72 -3.43 8.03
C PHE A 153 4.38 -4.11 7.75
N ALA A 154 4.35 -5.22 7.00
CA ALA A 154 3.13 -6.00 6.78
C ALA A 154 2.57 -6.57 8.09
N ARG A 155 3.44 -6.92 9.07
CA ARG A 155 3.01 -7.30 10.43
C ARG A 155 2.39 -6.13 11.16
N GLU A 156 2.98 -4.94 11.08
CA GLU A 156 2.42 -3.73 11.66
C GLU A 156 1.02 -3.41 11.09
N LEU A 157 0.84 -3.59 9.76
CA LEU A 157 -0.48 -3.43 9.13
C LEU A 157 -1.50 -4.47 9.63
N ALA A 158 -1.07 -5.70 9.90
CA ALA A 158 -1.93 -6.77 10.42
C ALA A 158 -2.20 -6.63 11.93
N HIS A 159 -1.20 -6.25 12.69
CA HIS A 159 -1.20 -6.16 14.16
C HIS A 159 -0.58 -4.83 14.59
N PRO A 160 -1.35 -3.74 14.58
CA PRO A 160 -0.84 -2.38 14.79
C PRO A 160 -0.26 -2.20 16.19
N THR A 161 0.94 -1.60 16.24
CA THR A 161 1.64 -1.23 17.46
C THR A 161 1.85 0.27 17.58
N LEU A 162 1.86 0.99 16.46
CA LEU A 162 2.12 2.44 16.39
C LEU A 162 0.84 3.28 16.55
N ILE A 163 -0.31 2.68 16.31
CA ILE A 163 -1.64 3.30 16.41
C ILE A 163 -2.63 2.35 17.08
N SER A 164 -3.82 2.83 17.44
CA SER A 164 -4.84 1.94 18.00
C SER A 164 -5.40 0.99 16.94
N SER A 165 -5.85 -0.20 17.37
CA SER A 165 -6.48 -1.18 16.50
C SER A 165 -7.76 -0.65 15.84
N GLU A 166 -8.50 0.23 16.53
CA GLU A 166 -9.69 0.88 15.98
C GLU A 166 -9.35 1.81 14.82
N LEU A 167 -8.29 2.62 14.97
CA LEU A 167 -7.84 3.52 13.91
C LEU A 167 -7.30 2.74 12.70
N ALA A 168 -6.50 1.69 12.95
CA ALA A 168 -6.01 0.82 11.89
C ALA A 168 -7.16 0.12 11.15
N SER A 169 -8.13 -0.44 11.88
CA SER A 169 -9.32 -1.06 11.27
C SER A 169 -10.11 -0.06 10.45
N SER A 170 -10.31 1.17 10.95
CA SER A 170 -10.97 2.22 10.17
C SER A 170 -10.23 2.51 8.86
N ALA A 171 -8.90 2.63 8.90
CA ALA A 171 -8.08 2.92 7.72
C ALA A 171 -8.10 1.80 6.68
N GLN A 172 -8.29 0.55 7.11
CA GLN A 172 -8.31 -0.65 6.27
C GLN A 172 -9.73 -0.99 5.77
N ASN A 173 -10.75 -0.26 6.20
CA ASN A 173 -12.10 -0.37 5.67
C ASN A 173 -12.30 0.55 4.45
N VAL A 174 -13.38 0.28 3.69
CA VAL A 174 -13.67 1.07 2.49
C VAL A 174 -14.14 2.47 2.85
N HIS A 175 -13.43 3.48 2.35
CA HIS A 175 -13.85 4.87 2.38
C HIS A 175 -14.54 5.22 1.06
N PHE A 176 -15.66 5.96 1.12
CA PHE A 176 -16.46 6.34 -0.06
C PHE A 176 -16.81 5.12 -0.94
N PRO A 177 -17.64 4.18 -0.46
CA PRO A 177 -17.82 2.85 -1.04
C PRO A 177 -18.44 2.84 -2.44
N GLU A 178 -19.20 3.89 -2.82
CA GLU A 178 -19.91 3.95 -4.10
C GLU A 178 -19.00 4.43 -5.26
N LEU A 179 -17.77 4.85 -4.97
CA LEU A 179 -16.92 5.43 -6.00
C LEU A 179 -16.44 4.39 -7.00
N THR A 180 -16.62 4.74 -8.27
CA THR A 180 -16.03 4.01 -9.40
C THR A 180 -14.64 4.57 -9.71
N GLY A 181 -13.74 3.75 -10.23
CA GLY A 181 -12.39 4.21 -10.53
C GLY A 181 -11.55 3.23 -11.32
N ILE A 182 -10.35 3.68 -11.67
CA ILE A 182 -9.37 2.89 -12.41
C ILE A 182 -8.25 2.47 -11.46
N VAL A 183 -7.94 1.18 -11.45
CA VAL A 183 -6.67 0.67 -10.91
C VAL A 183 -5.67 0.62 -12.07
N PRO A 184 -4.60 1.44 -12.01
CA PRO A 184 -3.63 1.50 -13.11
C PRO A 184 -3.04 0.14 -13.44
N GLY A 185 -3.12 -0.27 -14.72
CA GLY A 185 -2.64 -1.57 -15.19
C GLY A 185 -3.66 -2.71 -15.10
N TYR A 186 -4.79 -2.55 -14.40
CA TYR A 186 -5.80 -3.61 -14.24
C TYR A 186 -7.17 -3.26 -14.83
N GLY A 187 -7.64 -2.02 -14.72
CA GLY A 187 -8.89 -1.64 -15.36
C GLY A 187 -9.79 -0.73 -14.53
N ASN A 188 -11.02 -0.59 -15.02
CA ASN A 188 -12.05 0.23 -14.40
C ASN A 188 -13.01 -0.66 -13.58
N TYR A 189 -13.28 -0.27 -12.34
CA TYR A 189 -14.07 -1.05 -11.39
C TYR A 189 -15.27 -0.24 -10.86
N HIS A 190 -16.36 -0.95 -10.60
CA HIS A 190 -17.65 -0.43 -10.15
C HIS A 190 -18.25 -1.32 -9.05
N PRO A 191 -18.04 -1.06 -7.77
CA PRO A 191 -17.22 -0.01 -7.17
C PRO A 191 -15.71 -0.29 -7.28
N CYS A 192 -14.89 0.71 -6.92
CA CYS A 192 -13.44 0.62 -6.79
C CYS A 192 -13.04 0.88 -5.34
N PRO A 193 -13.10 -0.12 -4.44
CA PRO A 193 -12.88 0.07 -3.02
C PRO A 193 -11.42 0.41 -2.68
N TRP A 194 -11.26 1.38 -1.77
CA TRP A 194 -10.00 1.85 -1.18
C TRP A 194 -10.20 2.20 0.28
N GLY A 195 -9.18 1.90 1.08
CA GLY A 195 -9.01 2.44 2.41
C GLY A 195 -8.13 3.69 2.42
N LEU A 196 -7.54 4.02 3.55
CA LEU A 196 -6.59 5.15 3.66
C LEU A 196 -5.19 4.68 3.25
N GLY A 197 -4.78 5.05 2.04
CA GLY A 197 -3.49 4.72 1.43
C GLY A 197 -3.37 3.30 0.88
N CYS A 198 -4.35 2.44 1.06
CA CYS A 198 -4.35 1.07 0.57
C CYS A 198 -5.50 0.78 -0.39
N GLU A 199 -5.21 0.00 -1.42
CA GLU A 199 -6.23 -0.60 -2.25
C GLU A 199 -6.89 -1.77 -1.49
N ILE A 200 -8.22 -1.90 -1.59
CA ILE A 200 -8.97 -3.05 -1.07
C ILE A 200 -9.41 -3.90 -2.26
N LYS A 201 -9.19 -5.20 -2.20
CA LYS A 201 -9.54 -6.12 -3.29
C LYS A 201 -11.02 -6.03 -3.65
N GLY A 202 -11.91 -6.17 -2.66
CA GLY A 202 -13.35 -6.25 -2.94
C GLY A 202 -13.65 -7.36 -3.94
N GLU A 203 -14.56 -7.07 -4.87
CA GLU A 203 -14.97 -7.97 -5.96
C GLU A 203 -14.18 -7.71 -7.26
N LYS A 204 -13.05 -6.99 -7.21
CA LYS A 204 -12.24 -6.70 -8.41
C LYS A 204 -11.72 -8.00 -9.04
N ASN A 205 -11.96 -8.16 -10.34
CA ASN A 205 -11.46 -9.26 -11.14
C ASN A 205 -11.27 -8.79 -12.60
N PRO A 206 -10.08 -8.91 -13.19
CA PRO A 206 -8.84 -9.42 -12.58
C PRO A 206 -8.29 -8.51 -11.48
N HIS A 207 -7.46 -9.06 -10.61
CA HIS A 207 -6.77 -8.34 -9.53
C HIS A 207 -5.34 -8.88 -9.37
N TRP A 208 -4.44 -8.05 -8.84
CA TRP A 208 -3.03 -8.42 -8.66
C TRP A 208 -2.80 -9.39 -7.49
N THR A 209 -3.71 -9.51 -6.53
CA THR A 209 -3.66 -10.50 -5.44
C THR A 209 -4.19 -11.86 -5.91
N ALA A 210 -4.08 -12.87 -5.05
CA ALA A 210 -4.61 -14.20 -5.33
C ALA A 210 -6.14 -14.18 -5.56
N PRO A 211 -6.67 -14.94 -6.53
CA PRO A 211 -8.11 -15.12 -6.67
C PRO A 211 -8.81 -15.58 -5.38
N ARG A 212 -8.14 -16.45 -4.59
CA ARG A 212 -8.67 -16.97 -3.30
C ARG A 212 -8.54 -16.03 -2.11
N SER A 213 -7.78 -14.96 -2.21
CA SER A 213 -7.71 -13.96 -1.14
C SER A 213 -9.08 -13.38 -0.88
N SER A 214 -9.38 -13.06 0.38
CA SER A 214 -10.69 -12.51 0.76
C SER A 214 -10.96 -11.16 0.10
N ALA A 215 -12.22 -10.76 0.03
CA ALA A 215 -12.59 -9.42 -0.43
C ALA A 215 -12.02 -8.30 0.48
N ALA A 216 -11.70 -8.64 1.72
CA ALA A 216 -11.10 -7.71 2.68
C ALA A 216 -9.58 -7.56 2.50
N THR A 217 -8.93 -8.34 1.62
CA THR A 217 -7.50 -8.20 1.32
C THR A 217 -7.19 -6.77 0.89
N PHE A 218 -6.20 -6.17 1.54
CA PHE A 218 -5.78 -4.80 1.26
C PHE A 218 -4.26 -4.72 1.09
N GLY A 219 -3.80 -3.65 0.47
CA GLY A 219 -2.39 -3.40 0.26
C GLY A 219 -2.13 -2.44 -0.88
N HIS A 220 -0.98 -2.55 -1.49
CA HIS A 220 -0.63 -1.76 -2.66
C HIS A 220 0.39 -2.48 -3.54
N PHE A 221 0.34 -2.23 -4.85
CA PHE A 221 1.44 -2.59 -5.74
C PHE A 221 2.11 -1.34 -6.32
N GLY A 222 3.34 -1.51 -6.80
CA GLY A 222 4.16 -0.44 -7.34
C GLY A 222 4.58 -0.69 -8.77
N GLN A 223 4.67 0.39 -9.56
CA GLN A 223 5.17 0.36 -10.95
C GLN A 223 6.65 -0.05 -11.05
N ALA A 224 7.35 -0.17 -9.94
CA ALA A 224 8.68 -0.76 -9.87
C ALA A 224 8.69 -2.30 -9.95
N GLY A 225 7.53 -2.96 -9.89
CA GLY A 225 7.42 -4.42 -9.80
C GLY A 225 7.47 -4.90 -8.35
N SER A 226 6.75 -4.24 -7.47
CA SER A 226 6.67 -4.54 -6.05
C SER A 226 5.22 -4.67 -5.61
N PHE A 227 4.95 -5.45 -4.56
CA PHE A 227 3.67 -5.42 -3.86
C PHE A 227 3.84 -5.74 -2.36
N LEU A 228 2.86 -5.30 -1.59
CA LEU A 228 2.60 -5.72 -0.23
C LEU A 228 1.09 -5.88 -0.07
N TRP A 229 0.64 -7.01 0.46
CA TRP A 229 -0.77 -7.23 0.82
C TRP A 229 -0.92 -7.94 2.16
N VAL A 230 -2.05 -7.70 2.80
CA VAL A 230 -2.53 -8.35 4.03
C VAL A 230 -3.95 -8.82 3.79
N ASP A 231 -4.26 -10.06 4.14
CA ASP A 231 -5.62 -10.61 4.19
C ASP A 231 -6.02 -10.79 5.67
N PRO A 232 -6.84 -9.90 6.23
CA PRO A 232 -7.19 -9.94 7.64
C PRO A 232 -8.11 -11.12 8.00
N ILE A 233 -8.76 -11.76 7.02
CA ILE A 233 -9.67 -12.88 7.26
C ILE A 233 -8.89 -14.19 7.40
N SER A 234 -7.89 -14.42 6.55
CA SER A 234 -7.03 -15.61 6.61
C SER A 234 -5.78 -15.40 7.45
N ALA A 235 -5.54 -14.16 7.93
CA ALA A 235 -4.34 -13.74 8.65
C ALA A 235 -3.04 -14.01 7.85
N GLU A 236 -3.13 -13.92 6.54
CA GLU A 236 -2.04 -14.10 5.60
C GLU A 236 -1.51 -12.75 5.12
N ARG A 237 -0.20 -12.66 4.86
CA ARG A 237 0.43 -11.47 4.32
C ARG A 237 1.62 -11.85 3.45
N ALA A 238 1.86 -11.06 2.41
CA ALA A 238 3.00 -11.27 1.52
C ALA A 238 3.54 -9.97 0.95
N VAL A 239 4.82 -10.02 0.62
CA VAL A 239 5.56 -8.97 -0.06
C VAL A 239 6.33 -9.56 -1.24
N PHE A 240 6.45 -8.78 -2.27
CA PHE A 240 7.27 -9.03 -3.45
C PHE A 240 8.04 -7.76 -3.79
N VAL A 241 9.32 -7.88 -4.04
CA VAL A 241 10.14 -6.81 -4.61
C VAL A 241 10.99 -7.37 -5.74
N GLY A 242 11.27 -6.58 -6.78
CA GLY A 242 12.06 -7.04 -7.90
C GLY A 242 12.65 -5.89 -8.72
N GLU A 243 13.65 -6.21 -9.55
CA GLU A 243 14.36 -5.24 -10.38
C GLU A 243 13.59 -4.83 -11.65
N ARG A 244 12.60 -5.64 -12.05
CA ARG A 244 11.86 -5.40 -13.29
C ARG A 244 10.67 -4.51 -13.04
N PRO A 245 10.54 -3.36 -13.75
CA PRO A 245 9.34 -2.53 -13.68
C PRO A 245 8.07 -3.31 -14.06
N PHE A 246 6.95 -2.95 -13.43
CA PHE A 246 5.64 -3.53 -13.71
C PHE A 246 5.31 -3.49 -15.20
N GLY A 247 4.86 -4.61 -15.72
CA GLY A 247 4.51 -4.76 -17.13
C GLY A 247 3.77 -6.07 -17.35
N GLN A 248 3.73 -6.53 -18.62
CA GLN A 248 2.95 -7.70 -19.03
C GLN A 248 3.26 -8.95 -18.19
N TRP A 249 4.53 -9.20 -17.87
CA TRP A 249 4.90 -10.35 -17.05
C TRP A 249 4.20 -10.33 -15.69
N HIS A 250 4.20 -9.18 -14.99
CA HIS A 250 3.57 -9.04 -13.68
C HIS A 250 2.04 -9.19 -13.77
N HIS A 251 1.44 -8.59 -14.80
CA HIS A 251 0.01 -8.71 -15.04
C HIS A 251 -0.42 -10.17 -15.23
N ASP A 252 0.37 -10.97 -15.96
CA ASP A 252 0.06 -12.36 -16.27
C ASP A 252 0.40 -13.32 -15.12
N HIS A 253 1.39 -12.98 -14.28
CA HIS A 253 1.94 -13.92 -13.29
C HIS A 253 1.58 -13.59 -11.85
N TRP A 254 1.29 -12.35 -11.47
CA TRP A 254 1.05 -12.04 -10.06
C TRP A 254 -0.18 -12.73 -9.47
N GLY A 255 -1.26 -12.88 -10.20
CA GLY A 255 -2.42 -13.67 -9.76
C GLY A 255 -2.05 -15.13 -9.43
N PRO A 256 -1.48 -15.89 -10.39
CA PRO A 256 -0.98 -17.25 -10.15
C PRO A 256 0.09 -17.33 -9.06
N LEU A 257 1.05 -16.41 -9.03
CA LEU A 257 2.10 -16.35 -8.02
C LEU A 257 1.54 -16.17 -6.60
N ASN A 258 0.62 -15.24 -6.44
CA ASN A 258 -0.05 -15.02 -5.15
C ASN A 258 -0.93 -16.22 -4.75
N GLU A 259 -1.54 -16.91 -5.72
CA GLU A 259 -2.28 -18.16 -5.45
C GLU A 259 -1.35 -19.25 -4.90
N GLU A 260 -0.12 -19.35 -5.42
CA GLU A 260 0.88 -20.27 -4.92
C GLU A 260 1.39 -19.91 -3.52
N ILE A 261 1.58 -18.61 -3.27
CA ILE A 261 1.91 -18.09 -1.93
C ILE A 261 0.82 -18.51 -0.93
N VAL A 262 -0.45 -18.27 -1.25
CA VAL A 262 -1.58 -18.64 -0.39
C VAL A 262 -1.64 -20.15 -0.14
N ARG A 263 -1.39 -20.98 -1.17
CA ARG A 263 -1.32 -22.44 -1.00
C ARG A 263 -0.20 -22.86 -0.04
N ALA A 264 0.98 -22.28 -0.22
CA ALA A 264 2.11 -22.58 0.66
C ALA A 264 1.81 -22.18 2.13
N MET A 265 1.12 -21.05 2.36
CA MET A 265 0.72 -20.64 3.70
C MET A 265 -0.32 -21.57 4.33
N ARG A 266 -1.12 -22.27 3.52
CA ARG A 266 -2.17 -23.22 3.98
C ARG A 266 -1.70 -24.67 4.00
N GLY A 267 -0.46 -24.96 3.62
CA GLY A 267 0.11 -26.32 3.58
C GLY A 267 -0.54 -27.20 2.50
N GLN A 268 -0.95 -26.62 1.38
CA GLN A 268 -1.64 -27.29 0.26
C GLN A 268 -0.72 -27.52 -0.94
#